data_22ea01a2e0f0a0150892a3ddbe6321f5
#
_entry.id   22ea01a2e0f0a0150892a3ddbe6321f5
#
_cell.length_a   1.000
_cell.length_b   1.000
_cell.length_c   1.000
_cell.angle_alpha   90.00
_cell.angle_beta   90.00
_cell.angle_gamma   90.00
#
_symmetry.space_group_name_H-M   'P 1'
#
loop_
_entity.id
_entity.type
_entity.pdbx_description
1 polymer ?
#
loop_
_entity_poly.entity_id
_entity_poly.type
_entity_poly.pdbx_seq_one_letter_code
_entity_poly.pdbx_strand_id
1 'polypeptide(L)'
;RHWETLDSGSNASLYKLLQLNGGRLLVLGFGGTLLSSDDQGASWQPLSVPARAGLYGAAQLVDGSLLLGGHGGVLLHSEDGRSFELWQLPGRKNAWLSVAEAAPGQLVLSGNGGLLALSLAELKEQKQ
;
A
#
# COMPACT_ATOMS: atom_id res chain seq x y z
N ARG A 1 18.88 2.12 -26.51
CA ARG A 1 18.16 2.00 -25.24
C ARG A 1 19.10 2.30 -24.06
N HIS A 2 18.59 3.08 -23.15
CA HIS A 2 19.35 3.54 -22.00
C HIS A 2 18.74 3.00 -20.71
N TRP A 3 19.59 2.44 -19.86
CA TRP A 3 19.18 1.92 -18.55
C TRP A 3 19.99 2.59 -17.46
N GLU A 4 19.34 2.94 -16.35
CA GLU A 4 20.07 3.44 -15.20
C GLU A 4 19.47 2.89 -13.91
N THR A 5 20.32 2.72 -12.91
CA THR A 5 19.90 2.31 -11.57
C THR A 5 19.56 3.56 -10.78
N LEU A 6 18.37 3.58 -10.18
CA LEU A 6 17.95 4.68 -9.34
C LEU A 6 18.29 4.40 -7.88
N ASP A 7 18.67 5.43 -7.16
CA ASP A 7 19.01 5.31 -5.74
C ASP A 7 17.78 5.62 -4.91
N SER A 8 17.26 4.60 -4.22
CA SER A 8 16.09 4.75 -3.35
C SER A 8 16.43 5.34 -1.99
N GLY A 9 17.73 5.31 -1.63
CA GLY A 9 18.16 5.68 -0.29
C GLY A 9 17.89 4.62 0.76
N SER A 10 17.47 3.43 0.35
CA SER A 10 17.09 2.35 1.26
C SER A 10 17.80 1.07 0.86
N ASN A 11 18.16 0.25 1.87
CA ASN A 11 18.72 -1.08 1.63
C ASN A 11 17.65 -2.18 1.73
N ALA A 12 16.39 -1.81 2.02
CA ALA A 12 15.32 -2.78 2.14
C ALA A 12 14.95 -3.37 0.78
N SER A 13 14.46 -4.61 0.78
CA SER A 13 13.86 -5.18 -0.41
C SER A 13 12.57 -4.45 -0.74
N LEU A 14 12.41 -4.07 -1.99
CA LEU A 14 11.26 -3.30 -2.45
C LEU A 14 10.38 -4.21 -3.30
N TYR A 15 9.08 -4.27 -2.99
CA TYR A 15 8.19 -5.27 -3.56
C TYR A 15 7.18 -4.73 -4.56
N LYS A 16 6.80 -3.47 -4.42
CA LYS A 16 5.70 -2.93 -5.23
C LYS A 16 5.93 -1.46 -5.51
N LEU A 17 5.74 -1.08 -6.76
CA LEU A 17 5.78 0.31 -7.20
C LEU A 17 4.39 0.71 -7.66
N LEU A 18 3.91 1.86 -7.20
CA LEU A 18 2.60 2.37 -7.57
C LEU A 18 2.72 3.81 -8.03
N GLN A 19 2.14 4.10 -9.20
CA GLN A 19 2.05 5.47 -9.67
C GLN A 19 0.69 6.04 -9.30
N LEU A 20 0.69 7.17 -8.61
CA LEU A 20 -0.53 7.82 -8.18
C LEU A 20 -1.01 8.83 -9.21
N ASN A 21 -2.26 9.24 -9.08
CA ASN A 21 -2.78 10.35 -9.86
C ASN A 21 -1.91 11.56 -9.60
N GLY A 22 -1.55 12.29 -10.65
CA GLY A 22 -0.62 13.40 -10.54
C GLY A 22 0.85 13.04 -10.74
N GLY A 23 1.16 11.74 -10.91
CA GLY A 23 2.50 11.29 -11.27
C GLY A 23 3.42 10.93 -10.11
N ARG A 24 2.98 11.14 -8.88
CA ARG A 24 3.78 10.77 -7.70
C ARG A 24 3.94 9.26 -7.64
N LEU A 25 5.13 8.80 -7.26
CA LEU A 25 5.42 7.36 -7.16
C LEU A 25 5.50 6.94 -5.69
N LEU A 26 5.04 5.73 -5.41
CA LEU A 26 5.21 5.09 -4.12
C LEU A 26 5.88 3.74 -4.31
N VAL A 27 6.80 3.41 -3.41
CA VAL A 27 7.45 2.10 -3.37
C VAL A 27 7.25 1.51 -1.99
N LEU A 28 6.84 0.25 -1.95
CA LEU A 28 6.59 -0.48 -0.72
C LEU A 28 7.59 -1.62 -0.58
N GLY A 29 7.96 -1.94 0.65
CA GLY A 29 8.93 -2.99 0.85
C GLY A 29 8.93 -3.60 2.24
N PHE A 30 10.04 -4.26 2.54
CA PHE A 30 10.24 -5.02 3.75
C PHE A 30 10.25 -4.11 4.98
N GLY A 31 9.68 -4.61 6.09
CA GLY A 31 9.79 -3.94 7.38
C GLY A 31 9.01 -2.65 7.51
N GLY A 32 7.97 -2.47 6.70
CA GLY A 32 7.18 -1.24 6.72
C GLY A 32 7.80 -0.12 5.90
N THR A 33 8.70 -0.46 4.99
CA THR A 33 9.32 0.54 4.11
C THR A 33 8.28 1.12 3.16
N LEU A 34 8.19 2.44 3.16
CA LEU A 34 7.33 3.17 2.22
C LEU A 34 8.08 4.43 1.81
N LEU A 35 8.32 4.56 0.51
CA LEU A 35 9.05 5.69 -0.04
C LEU A 35 8.18 6.39 -1.08
N SER A 36 8.30 7.70 -1.17
CA SER A 36 7.59 8.46 -2.20
C SER A 36 8.55 9.32 -3.00
N SER A 37 8.21 9.55 -4.26
CA SER A 37 8.99 10.40 -5.15
C SER A 37 8.05 11.33 -5.91
N ASP A 38 8.41 12.61 -5.92
CA ASP A 38 7.67 13.62 -6.69
C ASP A 38 8.43 14.05 -7.96
N ASP A 39 9.59 13.43 -8.22
CA ASP A 39 10.46 13.82 -9.34
C ASP A 39 10.82 12.64 -10.23
N GLN A 40 9.84 11.75 -10.43
CA GLN A 40 9.95 10.62 -11.35
C GLN A 40 11.02 9.60 -10.94
N GLY A 41 11.27 9.49 -9.64
CA GLY A 41 12.21 8.52 -9.12
C GLY A 41 13.62 9.03 -8.92
N ALA A 42 13.88 10.31 -9.23
CA ALA A 42 15.21 10.86 -9.07
C ALA A 42 15.60 10.99 -7.60
N SER A 43 14.62 11.26 -6.73
CA SER A 43 14.85 11.26 -5.29
C SER A 43 13.64 10.66 -4.57
N TRP A 44 13.87 10.13 -3.37
CA TRP A 44 12.86 9.41 -2.60
C TRP A 44 12.84 9.89 -1.16
N GLN A 45 11.63 10.01 -0.61
CA GLN A 45 11.42 10.42 0.77
C GLN A 45 10.74 9.29 1.52
N PRO A 46 11.26 8.87 2.68
CA PRO A 46 10.56 7.86 3.48
C PRO A 46 9.31 8.44 4.11
N LEU A 47 8.25 7.63 4.15
CA LEU A 47 7.02 7.96 4.84
C LEU A 47 6.89 7.08 6.08
N SER A 48 6.44 7.69 7.18
CA SER A 48 6.16 6.95 8.40
C SER A 48 4.86 6.19 8.28
N VAL A 49 4.87 4.92 8.70
CA VAL A 49 3.65 4.11 8.74
C VAL A 49 3.53 3.46 10.12
N PRO A 50 2.29 3.23 10.61
CA PRO A 50 2.08 2.66 11.94
C PRO A 50 2.22 1.14 11.95
N ALA A 51 3.16 0.59 11.18
CA ALA A 51 3.39 -0.85 11.11
C ALA A 51 4.81 -1.10 10.64
N ARG A 52 5.38 -2.22 11.08
CA ARG A 52 6.71 -2.65 10.64
C ARG A 52 6.64 -3.94 9.84
N ALA A 53 5.48 -4.25 9.32
CA ALA A 53 5.27 -5.44 8.49
C ALA A 53 5.71 -5.15 7.05
N GLY A 54 6.14 -6.20 6.35
CA GLY A 54 6.39 -6.06 4.92
C GLY A 54 5.12 -5.64 4.20
N LEU A 55 5.24 -4.70 3.28
CA LEU A 55 4.11 -4.19 2.52
C LEU A 55 4.22 -4.71 1.09
N TYR A 56 3.16 -5.36 0.61
CA TYR A 56 3.21 -6.11 -0.65
C TYR A 56 2.29 -5.58 -1.73
N GLY A 57 1.12 -5.09 -1.37
CA GLY A 57 0.13 -4.66 -2.35
C GLY A 57 -0.37 -3.27 -2.07
N ALA A 58 -0.80 -2.59 -3.12
CA ALA A 58 -1.27 -1.22 -2.98
C ALA A 58 -2.21 -0.88 -4.12
N ALA A 59 -3.18 0.00 -3.84
CA ALA A 59 -4.06 0.54 -4.86
C ALA A 59 -4.46 1.96 -4.47
N GLN A 60 -4.57 2.81 -5.49
CA GLN A 60 -5.22 4.11 -5.30
C GLN A 60 -6.68 3.93 -5.69
N LEU A 61 -7.57 4.30 -4.77
CA LEU A 61 -8.99 4.10 -4.95
C LEU A 61 -9.60 5.25 -5.76
N VAL A 62 -10.84 5.05 -6.21
CA VAL A 62 -11.53 6.04 -7.04
C VAL A 62 -11.64 7.38 -6.35
N ASP A 63 -11.78 7.40 -5.02
CA ASP A 63 -11.88 8.63 -4.25
C ASP A 63 -10.52 9.30 -4.01
N GLY A 64 -9.45 8.74 -4.55
CA GLY A 64 -8.09 9.27 -4.40
C GLY A 64 -7.33 8.76 -3.20
N SER A 65 -7.97 8.03 -2.29
CA SER A 65 -7.30 7.47 -1.13
C SER A 65 -6.45 6.26 -1.52
N LEU A 66 -5.58 5.84 -0.60
CA LEU A 66 -4.67 4.72 -0.82
C LEU A 66 -4.99 3.60 0.16
N LEU A 67 -4.90 2.37 -0.32
CA LEU A 67 -5.01 1.20 0.54
C LEU A 67 -3.81 0.29 0.26
N LEU A 68 -3.08 -0.05 1.32
CA LEU A 68 -1.90 -0.89 1.25
C LEU A 68 -2.15 -2.16 2.05
N GLY A 69 -1.62 -3.29 1.57
CA GLY A 69 -1.75 -4.55 2.28
C GLY A 69 -0.38 -5.17 2.54
N GLY A 70 -0.26 -5.92 3.62
CA GLY A 70 1.01 -6.49 3.99
C GLY A 70 0.93 -7.73 4.84
N HIS A 71 2.08 -8.07 5.41
CA HIS A 71 2.26 -9.26 6.23
C HIS A 71 1.41 -9.18 7.50
N GLY A 72 0.91 -10.34 7.95
CA GLY A 72 0.17 -10.41 9.19
C GLY A 72 -1.23 -9.83 9.15
N GLY A 73 -1.77 -9.64 7.95
CA GLY A 73 -3.10 -9.08 7.78
C GLY A 73 -3.16 -7.56 7.87
N VAL A 74 -2.00 -6.91 7.84
CA VAL A 74 -1.93 -5.44 7.94
C VAL A 74 -2.58 -4.79 6.73
N LEU A 75 -3.43 -3.81 6.99
CA LEU A 75 -3.96 -2.90 5.98
C LEU A 75 -3.67 -1.48 6.45
N LEU A 76 -3.20 -0.66 5.53
CA LEU A 76 -2.93 0.75 5.81
C LEU A 76 -3.77 1.59 4.85
N HIS A 77 -4.42 2.60 5.39
CA HIS A 77 -5.26 3.49 4.60
C HIS A 77 -4.80 4.93 4.75
N SER A 78 -4.83 5.68 3.67
CA SER A 78 -4.47 7.09 3.69
C SER A 78 -5.40 7.87 2.78
N GLU A 79 -5.93 8.98 3.28
CA GLU A 79 -6.75 9.86 2.46
C GLU A 79 -5.89 10.87 1.69
N ASP A 80 -4.70 11.20 2.21
CA ASP A 80 -3.85 12.23 1.61
C ASP A 80 -2.57 11.68 0.98
N GLY A 81 -2.31 10.38 1.12
CA GLY A 81 -1.11 9.75 0.59
C GLY A 81 0.16 10.05 1.39
N ARG A 82 0.04 10.65 2.55
CA ARG A 82 1.19 10.99 3.40
C ARG A 82 1.05 10.48 4.82
N SER A 83 -0.17 10.46 5.36
CA SER A 83 -0.45 9.96 6.70
C SER A 83 -1.29 8.70 6.59
N PHE A 84 -0.91 7.64 7.28
CA PHE A 84 -1.53 6.33 7.16
C PHE A 84 -2.11 5.86 8.48
N GLU A 85 -3.28 5.23 8.42
CA GLU A 85 -3.92 4.59 9.55
C GLU A 85 -3.82 3.08 9.41
N LEU A 86 -3.63 2.39 10.52
CA LEU A 86 -3.61 0.93 10.53
C LEU A 86 -5.03 0.42 10.68
N TRP A 87 -5.46 -0.39 9.72
CA TRP A 87 -6.75 -1.09 9.76
C TRP A 87 -6.46 -2.58 9.77
N GLN A 88 -7.29 -3.35 10.48
CA GLN A 88 -7.10 -4.78 10.53
C GLN A 88 -8.44 -5.46 10.68
N LEU A 89 -8.67 -6.48 9.86
CA LEU A 89 -9.92 -7.24 9.90
C LEU A 89 -9.83 -8.27 11.04
N PRO A 90 -10.87 -8.39 11.86
CA PRO A 90 -10.87 -9.36 12.96
C PRO A 90 -10.64 -10.77 12.46
N GLY A 91 -9.75 -11.51 13.15
CA GLY A 91 -9.47 -12.89 12.83
C GLY A 91 -8.72 -13.15 11.54
N ARG A 92 -8.26 -12.13 10.87
CA ARG A 92 -7.56 -12.28 9.59
C ARG A 92 -6.13 -11.80 9.71
N LYS A 93 -5.22 -12.75 9.78
CA LYS A 93 -3.79 -12.46 9.96
C LYS A 93 -2.93 -12.97 8.80
N ASN A 94 -3.58 -13.43 7.73
CA ASN A 94 -2.85 -13.82 6.52
C ASN A 94 -2.37 -12.59 5.79
N ALA A 95 -1.22 -12.70 5.12
CA ALA A 95 -0.68 -11.57 4.37
C ALA A 95 -1.59 -11.18 3.22
N TRP A 96 -1.76 -9.89 3.00
CA TRP A 96 -2.44 -9.34 1.85
C TRP A 96 -1.39 -8.98 0.81
N LEU A 97 -1.42 -9.67 -0.33
CA LEU A 97 -0.42 -9.52 -1.37
C LEU A 97 -0.85 -8.59 -2.49
N SER A 98 -2.16 -8.40 -2.65
CA SER A 98 -2.67 -7.53 -3.68
C SER A 98 -4.00 -6.94 -3.25
N VAL A 99 -4.26 -5.72 -3.71
CA VAL A 99 -5.48 -4.98 -3.43
C VAL A 99 -6.00 -4.43 -4.75
N ALA A 100 -7.29 -4.56 -5.01
CA ALA A 100 -7.89 -3.97 -6.20
C ALA A 100 -9.27 -3.42 -5.85
N GLU A 101 -9.65 -2.35 -6.55
CA GLU A 101 -11.01 -1.81 -6.45
C GLU A 101 -11.77 -2.28 -7.68
N ALA A 102 -12.64 -3.27 -7.49
CA ALA A 102 -13.37 -3.89 -8.60
C ALA A 102 -14.47 -2.97 -9.15
N ALA A 103 -15.04 -2.13 -8.28
CA ALA A 103 -16.01 -1.09 -8.63
C ALA A 103 -15.87 -0.03 -7.55
N PRO A 104 -16.35 1.21 -7.76
CA PRO A 104 -16.17 2.25 -6.76
C PRO A 104 -16.62 1.80 -5.37
N GLY A 105 -15.68 1.80 -4.42
CA GLY A 105 -15.91 1.38 -3.05
C GLY A 105 -15.98 -0.13 -2.85
N GLN A 106 -15.82 -0.95 -3.89
CA GLN A 106 -15.85 -2.41 -3.78
C GLN A 106 -14.45 -2.96 -3.94
N LEU A 107 -13.91 -3.55 -2.88
CA LEU A 107 -12.53 -3.98 -2.82
C LEU A 107 -12.41 -5.50 -2.93
N VAL A 108 -11.35 -5.95 -3.58
CA VAL A 108 -10.95 -7.35 -3.57
C VAL A 108 -9.51 -7.41 -3.08
N LEU A 109 -9.29 -8.20 -2.06
CA LEU A 109 -7.97 -8.44 -1.49
C LEU A 109 -7.56 -9.87 -1.78
N SER A 110 -6.31 -10.08 -2.14
CA SER A 110 -5.78 -11.43 -2.35
C SER A 110 -4.55 -11.64 -1.50
N GLY A 111 -4.32 -12.87 -1.10
CA GLY A 111 -3.16 -13.21 -0.30
C GLY A 111 -3.11 -14.68 0.05
N ASN A 112 -2.38 -14.99 1.11
CA ASN A 112 -2.16 -16.39 1.51
C ASN A 112 -3.45 -17.14 1.84
N GLY A 113 -4.47 -16.44 2.29
CA GLY A 113 -5.75 -17.04 2.65
C GLY A 113 -6.77 -17.06 1.53
N GLY A 114 -6.39 -16.69 0.31
CA GLY A 114 -7.28 -16.66 -0.85
C GLY A 114 -7.79 -15.26 -1.18
N LEU A 115 -9.03 -15.18 -1.57
CA LEU A 115 -9.64 -13.91 -1.97
C LEU A 115 -10.67 -13.45 -0.94
N LEU A 116 -10.75 -12.14 -0.73
CA LEU A 116 -11.76 -11.54 0.12
C LEU A 116 -12.34 -10.33 -0.59
N ALA A 117 -13.65 -10.26 -0.68
CA ALA A 117 -14.37 -9.12 -1.24
C ALA A 117 -15.10 -8.40 -0.13
N LEU A 118 -14.97 -7.07 -0.08
CA LEU A 118 -15.67 -6.25 0.92
C LEU A 118 -15.80 -4.83 0.39
N SER A 119 -16.68 -4.05 1.01
CA SER A 119 -16.79 -2.64 0.65
C SER A 119 -15.83 -1.81 1.50
N LEU A 120 -15.45 -0.64 0.98
CA LEU A 120 -14.63 0.30 1.73
C LEU A 120 -15.37 0.73 3.01
N ALA A 121 -16.69 0.89 2.95
CA ALA A 121 -17.49 1.25 4.12
C ALA A 121 -17.38 0.18 5.21
N GLU A 122 -17.46 -1.11 4.82
CA GLU A 122 -17.31 -2.21 5.77
C GLU A 122 -15.92 -2.19 6.42
N LEU A 123 -14.90 -1.91 5.62
CA LEU A 123 -13.53 -1.87 6.13
C LEU A 123 -13.36 -0.73 7.13
N LYS A 124 -13.95 0.42 6.85
CA LYS A 124 -13.89 1.57 7.77
C LYS A 124 -14.56 1.28 9.11
N GLU A 125 -15.59 0.44 9.12
CA GLU A 125 -16.28 0.06 10.36
C GLU A 125 -15.40 -0.82 11.26
N GLN A 126 -14.39 -1.47 10.69
CA GLN A 126 -13.46 -2.33 11.44
C GLN A 126 -12.24 -1.56 11.95
N LYS A 127 -12.19 -0.27 11.71
CA LYS A 127 -11.09 0.57 12.12
C LYS A 127 -11.02 0.67 13.64
N GLN A 128 -9.83 0.59 14.19
CA GLN A 128 -9.58 0.75 15.62
C GLN A 128 -9.18 2.17 15.97
#